data_fb40d7d9c045cdb7d7123866b340db5b
#
_entry.id   fb40d7d9c045cdb7d7123866b340db5b
#
_cell.length_a   1.000
_cell.length_b   1.000
_cell.length_c   1.000
_cell.angle_alpha   90.00
_cell.angle_beta   90.00
_cell.angle_gamma   90.00
#
_symmetry.space_group_name_H-M   'P 1'
#
loop_
_entity.id
_entity.type
_entity.pdbx_description
1 polymer ?
#
loop_
_entity_poly.entity_id
_entity_poly.type
_entity_poly.pdbx_seq_one_letter_code
_entity_poly.pdbx_strand_id
1 'polypeptide(L)'
;MEKRKDVRQLIIEAAEKFGNAPAFIEGDKIYDFSTLKEEVFRLANSLIDMGFKKGDKIAIYLPNCIEYVYAYLGIYSLGCMAVPIDFFLTGNELISIGNHCKLKGIITTTNIKFNLLKLKENIPTLREVITIEDNPKYISFWKLTQNSRNHLEDQGIKTNMPSSIFYTSGSSGMPKGAVWNYEHIHLGAEQLKCFCSYEGLQNILKIDETERTISAIPLSHSGGILFVMVAIKYGMSTVIMPRFSPLNLIRLIDKWGVTGIWMVPPMFYAVLYLKDVSKYKLESLRWADVFGAPSSPDLLMRFAKLFPNAVVINGWGMTEVVPPISASSPGNIQS
;
A
#
# COMPACT_ATOMS: atom_id res chain seq x y z
N MET A 1 -26.48 -10.52 2.27
CA MET A 1 -25.11 -9.94 2.26
C MET A 1 -24.17 -11.02 2.79
N GLU A 2 -23.20 -11.42 2.00
CA GLU A 2 -22.16 -12.36 2.44
C GLU A 2 -21.39 -11.73 3.62
N LYS A 3 -21.14 -12.50 4.67
CA LYS A 3 -20.43 -12.01 5.85
C LYS A 3 -18.99 -11.66 5.42
N ARG A 4 -18.58 -10.42 5.57
CA ARG A 4 -17.21 -10.00 5.21
C ARG A 4 -16.20 -10.80 6.01
N LYS A 5 -15.25 -11.37 5.30
CA LYS A 5 -14.17 -12.22 5.84
C LYS A 5 -13.11 -11.33 6.50
N ASP A 6 -12.41 -11.85 7.48
CA ASP A 6 -11.25 -11.14 8.02
C ASP A 6 -10.07 -11.17 6.99
N VAL A 7 -9.05 -10.33 7.23
CA VAL A 7 -7.91 -10.22 6.31
C VAL A 7 -7.13 -11.53 6.22
N ARG A 8 -7.01 -12.29 7.32
CA ARG A 8 -6.40 -13.62 7.35
C ARG A 8 -7.08 -14.58 6.36
N GLN A 9 -8.41 -14.63 6.40
CA GLN A 9 -9.18 -15.48 5.51
C GLN A 9 -9.03 -15.08 4.04
N LEU A 10 -8.98 -13.78 3.75
CA LEU A 10 -8.71 -13.30 2.38
C LEU A 10 -7.33 -13.72 1.87
N ILE A 11 -6.32 -13.70 2.72
CA ILE A 11 -4.96 -14.14 2.37
C ILE A 11 -4.94 -15.65 2.10
N ILE A 12 -5.65 -16.46 2.89
CA ILE A 12 -5.77 -17.91 2.66
C ILE A 12 -6.40 -18.16 1.29
N GLU A 13 -7.54 -17.55 1.03
CA GLU A 13 -8.27 -17.73 -0.23
C GLU A 13 -7.48 -17.24 -1.46
N ALA A 14 -6.73 -16.13 -1.30
CA ALA A 14 -5.84 -15.65 -2.35
C ALA A 14 -4.73 -16.68 -2.67
N ALA A 15 -4.11 -17.26 -1.64
CA ALA A 15 -3.09 -18.27 -1.81
C ALA A 15 -3.65 -19.58 -2.42
N GLU A 16 -4.87 -19.98 -2.02
CA GLU A 16 -5.55 -21.15 -2.58
C GLU A 16 -5.95 -20.93 -4.04
N LYS A 17 -6.45 -19.75 -4.38
CA LYS A 17 -6.95 -19.44 -5.72
C LYS A 17 -5.85 -19.10 -6.72
N PHE A 18 -4.86 -18.30 -6.31
CA PHE A 18 -3.85 -17.73 -7.20
C PHE A 18 -2.48 -18.38 -7.04
N GLY A 19 -2.21 -19.06 -5.91
CA GLY A 19 -1.04 -19.92 -5.67
C GLY A 19 0.29 -19.26 -6.04
N ASN A 20 0.95 -19.80 -7.05
CA ASN A 20 2.25 -19.35 -7.54
C ASN A 20 2.17 -18.18 -8.54
N ALA A 21 0.98 -17.58 -8.76
CA ALA A 21 0.89 -16.37 -9.56
C ALA A 21 1.58 -15.18 -8.84
N PRO A 22 2.21 -14.26 -9.58
CA PRO A 22 2.86 -13.07 -9.00
C PRO A 22 1.85 -12.21 -8.24
N ALA A 23 2.08 -11.97 -6.95
CA ALA A 23 1.33 -11.02 -6.14
C ALA A 23 2.05 -9.65 -6.11
N PHE A 24 3.34 -9.68 -5.77
CA PHE A 24 4.18 -8.47 -5.73
C PHE A 24 5.51 -8.71 -6.42
N ILE A 25 6.06 -7.63 -7.02
CA ILE A 25 7.32 -7.65 -7.73
C ILE A 25 8.17 -6.49 -7.23
N GLU A 26 9.39 -6.75 -6.76
CA GLU A 26 10.33 -5.75 -6.31
C GLU A 26 11.71 -5.97 -6.94
N GLY A 27 12.16 -5.02 -7.76
CA GLY A 27 13.37 -5.21 -8.56
C GLY A 27 13.22 -6.38 -9.53
N ASP A 28 14.00 -7.45 -9.30
CA ASP A 28 13.96 -8.70 -10.06
C ASP A 28 13.27 -9.86 -9.31
N LYS A 29 12.88 -9.61 -8.06
CA LYS A 29 12.24 -10.61 -7.22
C LYS A 29 10.73 -10.62 -7.42
N ILE A 30 10.18 -11.82 -7.54
CA ILE A 30 8.74 -12.08 -7.64
C ILE A 30 8.32 -12.78 -6.33
N TYR A 31 7.28 -12.25 -5.72
CA TYR A 31 6.64 -12.81 -4.53
C TYR A 31 5.24 -13.26 -4.92
N ASP A 32 5.01 -14.56 -4.92
CA ASP A 32 3.72 -15.16 -5.24
C ASP A 32 2.75 -15.14 -4.05
N PHE A 33 1.49 -15.50 -4.28
CA PHE A 33 0.47 -15.48 -3.23
C PHE A 33 0.72 -16.54 -2.14
N SER A 34 1.34 -17.68 -2.48
CA SER A 34 1.68 -18.71 -1.51
C SER A 34 2.77 -18.23 -0.56
N THR A 35 3.85 -17.69 -1.10
CA THR A 35 4.95 -17.08 -0.32
C THR A 35 4.44 -15.91 0.53
N LEU A 36 3.58 -15.06 -0.05
CA LEU A 36 2.98 -13.93 0.68
C LEU A 36 2.22 -14.41 1.92
N LYS A 37 1.37 -15.43 1.79
CA LYS A 37 0.63 -16.00 2.92
C LYS A 37 1.58 -16.50 4.01
N GLU A 38 2.61 -17.26 3.63
CA GLU A 38 3.55 -17.82 4.60
C GLU A 38 4.28 -16.75 5.39
N GLU A 39 4.87 -15.76 4.72
CA GLU A 39 5.64 -14.70 5.37
C GLU A 39 4.75 -13.79 6.23
N VAL A 40 3.55 -13.48 5.77
CA VAL A 40 2.58 -12.72 6.56
C VAL A 40 2.20 -13.47 7.84
N PHE A 41 1.96 -14.78 7.78
CA PHE A 41 1.57 -15.56 8.94
C PHE A 41 2.75 -15.80 9.89
N ARG A 42 3.97 -15.95 9.37
CA ARG A 42 5.20 -15.97 10.19
C ARG A 42 5.34 -14.67 10.98
N LEU A 43 5.17 -13.52 10.32
CA LEU A 43 5.21 -12.23 11.00
C LEU A 43 4.10 -12.09 12.05
N ALA A 44 2.87 -12.44 11.72
CA ALA A 44 1.74 -12.35 12.66
C ALA A 44 1.98 -13.21 13.91
N ASN A 45 2.41 -14.47 13.75
CA ASN A 45 2.76 -15.34 14.88
C ASN A 45 3.90 -14.78 15.72
N SER A 46 4.93 -14.23 15.07
CA SER A 46 6.06 -13.63 15.79
C SER A 46 5.61 -12.43 16.64
N LEU A 47 4.71 -11.60 16.10
CA LEU A 47 4.14 -10.48 16.87
C LEU A 47 3.29 -10.99 18.05
N ILE A 48 2.54 -12.10 17.89
CA ILE A 48 1.82 -12.75 19.00
C ILE A 48 2.81 -13.21 20.07
N ASP A 49 3.86 -13.91 19.68
CA ASP A 49 4.88 -14.44 20.59
C ASP A 49 5.63 -13.31 21.34
N MET A 50 5.75 -12.13 20.72
CA MET A 50 6.23 -10.90 21.36
C MET A 50 5.21 -10.21 22.27
N GLY A 51 4.00 -10.77 22.41
CA GLY A 51 2.97 -10.27 23.32
C GLY A 51 2.14 -9.09 22.78
N PHE A 52 2.14 -8.86 21.46
CA PHE A 52 1.19 -7.92 20.85
C PHE A 52 -0.23 -8.48 20.89
N LYS A 53 -1.20 -7.60 21.13
CA LYS A 53 -2.62 -7.96 21.31
C LYS A 53 -3.51 -7.11 20.41
N LYS A 54 -4.73 -7.59 20.16
CA LYS A 54 -5.75 -6.84 19.41
C LYS A 54 -5.86 -5.40 19.90
N GLY A 55 -5.85 -4.45 18.95
CA GLY A 55 -5.92 -3.03 19.22
C GLY A 55 -4.58 -2.37 19.60
N ASP A 56 -3.49 -3.13 19.80
CA ASP A 56 -2.16 -2.54 19.92
C ASP A 56 -1.77 -1.84 18.60
N LYS A 57 -1.15 -0.66 18.72
CA LYS A 57 -0.76 0.15 17.58
C LYS A 57 0.69 -0.15 17.21
N ILE A 58 0.90 -0.54 15.96
CA ILE A 58 2.22 -0.84 15.40
C ILE A 58 2.45 0.10 14.21
N ALA A 59 3.47 0.94 14.32
CA ALA A 59 3.85 1.82 13.22
C ALA A 59 4.57 1.04 12.12
N ILE A 60 4.33 1.45 10.87
CA ILE A 60 5.11 1.05 9.71
C ILE A 60 5.77 2.32 9.17
N TYR A 61 7.09 2.43 9.34
CA TYR A 61 7.90 3.56 8.91
C TYR A 61 9.01 3.07 7.98
N LEU A 62 8.63 2.75 6.75
CA LEU A 62 9.46 2.19 5.70
C LEU A 62 9.23 2.90 4.37
N PRO A 63 10.20 2.89 3.44
CA PRO A 63 9.90 3.15 2.04
C PRO A 63 8.98 2.05 1.49
N ASN A 64 8.48 2.22 0.27
CA ASN A 64 7.77 1.11 -0.38
C ASN A 64 8.72 -0.07 -0.57
N CYS A 65 8.39 -1.21 0.01
CA CYS A 65 9.12 -2.47 -0.07
C CYS A 65 8.18 -3.64 0.23
N ILE A 66 8.62 -4.86 0.01
CA ILE A 66 7.80 -6.04 0.29
C ILE A 66 7.52 -6.20 1.79
N GLU A 67 8.46 -5.82 2.65
CA GLU A 67 8.29 -5.86 4.09
C GLU A 67 7.17 -4.92 4.56
N TYR A 68 6.92 -3.82 3.82
CA TYR A 68 5.78 -2.95 4.08
C TYR A 68 4.45 -3.70 3.91
N VAL A 69 4.35 -4.48 2.82
CA VAL A 69 3.17 -5.30 2.53
C VAL A 69 2.99 -6.37 3.61
N TYR A 70 4.05 -7.08 3.96
CA TYR A 70 4.02 -8.08 5.02
C TYR A 70 3.61 -7.48 6.37
N ALA A 71 4.14 -6.29 6.69
CA ALA A 71 3.81 -5.58 7.92
C ALA A 71 2.31 -5.22 7.99
N TYR A 72 1.74 -4.65 6.93
CA TYR A 72 0.31 -4.36 6.88
C TYR A 72 -0.53 -5.60 7.13
N LEU A 73 -0.30 -6.63 6.33
CA LEU A 73 -1.11 -7.84 6.35
C LEU A 73 -0.93 -8.63 7.64
N GLY A 74 0.29 -8.69 8.19
CA GLY A 74 0.59 -9.33 9.46
C GLY A 74 -0.09 -8.64 10.64
N ILE A 75 0.02 -7.30 10.71
CA ILE A 75 -0.65 -6.49 11.74
C ILE A 75 -2.17 -6.67 11.68
N TYR A 76 -2.75 -6.68 10.47
CA TYR A 76 -4.19 -6.86 10.30
C TYR A 76 -4.65 -8.28 10.64
N SER A 77 -3.86 -9.31 10.28
CA SER A 77 -4.19 -10.70 10.56
C SER A 77 -4.20 -11.02 12.05
N LEU A 78 -3.51 -10.20 12.86
CA LEU A 78 -3.47 -10.30 14.31
C LEU A 78 -4.58 -9.50 15.01
N GLY A 79 -5.22 -8.55 14.32
CA GLY A 79 -6.20 -7.64 14.93
C GLY A 79 -5.56 -6.42 15.61
N CYS A 80 -4.30 -6.18 15.37
CA CYS A 80 -3.62 -4.94 15.75
C CYS A 80 -4.01 -3.79 14.80
N MET A 81 -3.67 -2.57 15.19
CA MET A 81 -3.89 -1.38 14.38
C MET A 81 -2.58 -0.97 13.69
N ALA A 82 -2.59 -0.93 12.37
CA ALA A 82 -1.48 -0.35 11.62
C ALA A 82 -1.47 1.17 11.74
N VAL A 83 -0.31 1.76 11.98
CA VAL A 83 -0.08 3.21 11.93
C VAL A 83 0.94 3.46 10.83
N PRO A 84 0.50 3.55 9.57
CA PRO A 84 1.39 3.85 8.46
C PRO A 84 1.86 5.29 8.57
N ILE A 85 3.19 5.49 8.52
CA ILE A 85 3.82 6.79 8.71
C ILE A 85 4.65 7.11 7.47
N ASP A 86 4.48 8.31 6.96
CA ASP A 86 5.23 8.79 5.80
C ASP A 86 6.73 8.77 6.09
N PHE A 87 7.48 8.08 5.24
CA PHE A 87 8.92 7.89 5.39
C PHE A 87 9.74 9.17 5.28
N PHE A 88 9.14 10.28 4.84
CA PHE A 88 9.77 11.59 4.80
C PHE A 88 9.63 12.39 6.10
N LEU A 89 8.80 11.94 7.06
CA LEU A 89 8.67 12.60 8.35
C LEU A 89 9.97 12.52 9.16
N THR A 90 10.21 13.55 9.95
CA THR A 90 11.37 13.63 10.85
C THR A 90 11.17 12.78 12.11
N GLY A 91 12.27 12.50 12.82
CA GLY A 91 12.20 11.78 14.09
C GLY A 91 11.32 12.45 15.14
N ASN A 92 11.26 13.79 15.18
CA ASN A 92 10.40 14.53 16.11
C ASN A 92 8.91 14.39 15.76
N GLU A 93 8.56 14.42 14.48
CA GLU A 93 7.20 14.17 14.03
C GLU A 93 6.76 12.74 14.34
N LEU A 94 7.65 11.77 14.12
CA LEU A 94 7.42 10.37 14.47
C LEU A 94 7.21 10.17 15.98
N ILE A 95 7.99 10.84 16.83
CA ILE A 95 7.82 10.85 18.29
C ILE A 95 6.46 11.47 18.67
N SER A 96 6.08 12.58 18.05
CA SER A 96 4.79 13.24 18.27
C SER A 96 3.62 12.31 17.95
N ILE A 97 3.65 11.68 16.78
CA ILE A 97 2.63 10.68 16.35
C ILE A 97 2.62 9.49 17.31
N GLY A 98 3.80 8.98 17.66
CA GLY A 98 3.94 7.83 18.54
C GLY A 98 3.35 8.03 19.92
N ASN A 99 3.55 9.21 20.50
CA ASN A 99 2.95 9.60 21.77
C ASN A 99 1.43 9.81 21.64
N HIS A 100 0.98 10.48 20.58
CA HIS A 100 -0.44 10.74 20.35
C HIS A 100 -1.25 9.44 20.26
N CYS A 101 -0.81 8.46 19.45
CA CYS A 101 -1.52 7.19 19.30
C CYS A 101 -1.09 6.11 20.32
N LYS A 102 -0.11 6.38 21.19
CA LYS A 102 0.43 5.42 22.17
C LYS A 102 0.97 4.16 21.48
N LEU A 103 1.94 4.33 20.58
CA LEU A 103 2.59 3.24 19.86
C LEU A 103 3.16 2.18 20.80
N LYS A 104 2.95 0.91 20.44
CA LYS A 104 3.52 -0.26 21.13
C LYS A 104 4.70 -0.86 20.40
N GLY A 105 4.71 -0.80 19.08
CA GLY A 105 5.77 -1.31 18.22
C GLY A 105 5.99 -0.44 16.99
N ILE A 106 7.15 -0.59 16.38
CA ILE A 106 7.47 0.01 15.08
C ILE A 106 8.25 -0.97 14.23
N ILE A 107 7.85 -1.11 12.97
CA ILE A 107 8.60 -1.81 11.92
C ILE A 107 9.22 -0.73 11.03
N THR A 108 10.55 -0.73 10.90
CA THR A 108 11.30 0.34 10.27
C THR A 108 12.60 -0.17 9.63
N THR A 109 13.44 0.74 9.16
CA THR A 109 14.78 0.50 8.63
C THR A 109 15.82 1.25 9.46
N THR A 110 17.05 0.75 9.47
CA THR A 110 18.19 1.48 10.05
C THR A 110 18.72 2.58 9.11
N ASN A 111 18.33 2.55 7.83
CA ASN A 111 18.74 3.55 6.83
C ASN A 111 17.87 4.81 6.90
N ILE A 112 17.92 5.49 8.03
CA ILE A 112 17.21 6.75 8.32
C ILE A 112 18.15 7.80 8.89
N LYS A 113 17.73 9.08 8.83
CA LYS A 113 18.58 10.23 9.23
C LYS A 113 18.57 10.54 10.73
N PHE A 114 17.92 9.75 11.56
CA PHE A 114 17.83 9.97 13.00
C PHE A 114 18.10 8.68 13.79
N ASN A 115 18.41 8.85 15.09
CA ASN A 115 18.71 7.73 15.96
C ASN A 115 17.42 7.04 16.46
N LEU A 116 17.21 5.78 16.10
CA LEU A 116 16.06 4.97 16.52
C LEU A 116 15.98 4.77 18.04
N LEU A 117 17.11 4.81 18.78
CA LEU A 117 17.08 4.70 20.24
C LEU A 117 16.27 5.82 20.89
N LYS A 118 16.33 7.02 20.30
CA LYS A 118 15.52 8.16 20.77
C LYS A 118 14.01 7.91 20.72
N LEU A 119 13.53 6.99 19.88
CA LEU A 119 12.11 6.64 19.85
C LEU A 119 11.68 5.94 21.15
N LYS A 120 12.45 4.94 21.63
CA LYS A 120 12.17 4.27 22.91
C LYS A 120 12.28 5.21 24.11
N GLU A 121 13.23 6.15 24.06
CA GLU A 121 13.43 7.14 25.13
C GLU A 121 12.26 8.14 25.20
N ASN A 122 11.68 8.52 24.07
CA ASN A 122 10.69 9.60 23.97
C ASN A 122 9.24 9.14 23.70
N ILE A 123 9.01 7.83 23.50
CA ILE A 123 7.68 7.24 23.40
C ILE A 123 7.54 6.17 24.49
N PRO A 124 7.05 6.51 25.69
CA PRO A 124 7.04 5.61 26.85
C PRO A 124 6.27 4.31 26.63
N THR A 125 5.34 4.29 25.67
CA THR A 125 4.54 3.10 25.35
C THR A 125 5.23 2.18 24.34
N LEU A 126 6.30 2.61 23.65
CA LEU A 126 6.99 1.86 22.62
C LEU A 126 7.85 0.76 23.23
N ARG A 127 7.45 -0.48 23.06
CA ARG A 127 8.15 -1.66 23.59
C ARG A 127 9.21 -2.16 22.60
N GLU A 128 8.83 -2.29 21.33
CA GLU A 128 9.61 -3.00 20.34
C GLU A 128 9.93 -2.14 19.10
N VAL A 129 11.19 -2.26 18.66
CA VAL A 129 11.69 -1.69 17.40
C VAL A 129 12.19 -2.84 16.56
N ILE A 130 11.54 -3.09 15.43
CA ILE A 130 11.84 -4.16 14.47
C ILE A 130 12.41 -3.48 13.22
N THR A 131 13.59 -3.93 12.78
CA THR A 131 14.27 -3.38 11.58
C THR A 131 14.35 -4.42 10.48
N ILE A 132 14.20 -3.98 9.22
CA ILE A 132 14.31 -4.88 8.06
C ILE A 132 15.74 -5.34 7.81
N GLU A 133 16.73 -4.57 8.27
CA GLU A 133 18.14 -4.99 8.27
C GLU A 133 18.48 -5.79 9.54
N ASP A 134 19.52 -6.61 9.42
CA ASP A 134 20.10 -7.31 10.57
C ASP A 134 21.04 -6.38 11.34
N ASN A 135 20.54 -5.84 12.46
CA ASN A 135 21.30 -4.96 13.35
C ASN A 135 21.19 -5.48 14.80
N PRO A 136 22.31 -5.71 15.50
CA PRO A 136 22.31 -6.32 16.84
C PRO A 136 21.62 -5.47 17.92
N LYS A 137 21.34 -4.19 17.66
CA LYS A 137 20.64 -3.28 18.58
C LYS A 137 19.12 -3.38 18.51
N TYR A 138 18.59 -4.03 17.47
CA TYR A 138 17.15 -4.08 17.18
C TYR A 138 16.74 -5.51 16.83
N ILE A 139 15.46 -5.78 16.85
CA ILE A 139 14.89 -7.04 16.42
C ILE A 139 14.94 -7.07 14.88
N SER A 140 15.59 -8.08 14.31
CA SER A 140 15.63 -8.27 12.86
C SER A 140 14.32 -8.86 12.37
N PHE A 141 13.65 -8.19 11.42
CA PHE A 141 12.42 -8.64 10.79
C PHE A 141 12.56 -10.07 10.22
N TRP A 142 13.59 -10.29 9.44
CA TRP A 142 13.78 -11.58 8.77
C TRP A 142 14.20 -12.71 9.73
N LYS A 143 14.99 -12.43 10.77
CA LYS A 143 15.28 -13.42 11.80
C LYS A 143 14.06 -13.77 12.65
N LEU A 144 13.20 -12.77 12.88
CA LEU A 144 11.96 -12.94 13.61
C LEU A 144 10.99 -13.87 12.86
N THR A 145 10.85 -13.69 11.55
CA THR A 145 9.94 -14.49 10.73
C THR A 145 10.48 -15.87 10.37
N GLN A 146 11.80 -16.03 10.22
CA GLN A 146 12.45 -17.24 9.71
C GLN A 146 12.07 -18.52 10.47
N ASN A 147 11.94 -18.46 11.79
CA ASN A 147 11.66 -19.61 12.64
C ASN A 147 10.22 -19.66 13.15
N SER A 148 9.34 -18.81 12.65
CA SER A 148 7.96 -18.73 13.10
C SER A 148 7.03 -19.63 12.27
N ARG A 149 5.88 -19.97 12.86
CA ARG A 149 4.85 -20.79 12.22
C ARG A 149 4.25 -20.07 11.02
N ASN A 150 4.04 -20.77 9.90
CA ASN A 150 3.40 -20.26 8.68
C ASN A 150 1.88 -20.54 8.59
N HIS A 151 1.30 -21.02 9.70
CA HIS A 151 -0.14 -21.15 9.90
C HIS A 151 -0.57 -20.22 11.03
N LEU A 152 -1.66 -19.49 10.83
CA LEU A 152 -2.21 -18.56 11.81
C LEU A 152 -3.63 -18.98 12.17
N GLU A 153 -3.90 -19.13 13.46
CA GLU A 153 -5.25 -19.41 13.98
C GLU A 153 -6.16 -18.19 13.81
N ASP A 154 -7.48 -18.45 13.76
CA ASP A 154 -8.47 -17.38 13.74
C ASP A 154 -8.38 -16.53 14.99
N GLN A 155 -8.13 -15.26 14.82
CA GLN A 155 -8.02 -14.28 15.90
C GLN A 155 -9.38 -13.70 16.33
N GLY A 156 -10.50 -14.11 15.71
CA GLY A 156 -11.84 -13.60 16.02
C GLY A 156 -11.96 -12.09 15.81
N ILE A 157 -11.43 -11.59 14.69
CA ILE A 157 -11.44 -10.17 14.34
C ILE A 157 -12.83 -9.81 13.79
N LYS A 158 -13.44 -8.76 14.35
CA LYS A 158 -14.71 -8.23 13.84
C LYS A 158 -14.47 -7.04 12.93
N THR A 159 -15.29 -6.90 11.89
CA THR A 159 -15.14 -5.86 10.86
C THR A 159 -15.29 -4.43 11.40
N ASN A 160 -16.00 -4.24 12.50
CA ASN A 160 -16.15 -2.94 13.17
C ASN A 160 -14.99 -2.59 14.13
N MET A 161 -14.01 -3.48 14.33
CA MET A 161 -12.83 -3.17 15.14
C MET A 161 -11.94 -2.17 14.38
N PRO A 162 -11.28 -1.22 15.09
CA PRO A 162 -10.28 -0.34 14.49
C PRO A 162 -9.12 -1.14 13.88
N SER A 163 -8.71 -0.77 12.67
CA SER A 163 -7.64 -1.42 11.90
C SER A 163 -6.43 -0.53 11.66
N SER A 164 -6.64 0.77 11.46
CA SER A 164 -5.57 1.70 11.08
C SER A 164 -5.78 3.10 11.63
N ILE A 165 -4.68 3.84 11.75
CA ILE A 165 -4.70 5.29 11.99
C ILE A 165 -3.85 5.94 10.91
N PHE A 166 -4.48 6.63 9.96
CA PHE A 166 -3.81 7.42 8.94
C PHE A 166 -3.68 8.87 9.38
N TYR A 167 -2.44 9.35 9.49
CA TYR A 167 -2.19 10.73 9.86
C TYR A 167 -2.21 11.64 8.63
N THR A 168 -3.03 12.70 8.69
CA THR A 168 -3.11 13.73 7.64
C THR A 168 -2.56 15.04 8.18
N SER A 169 -2.02 15.88 7.26
CA SER A 169 -1.58 17.24 7.60
C SER A 169 -2.79 18.09 7.96
N GLY A 170 -3.10 18.20 9.25
CA GLY A 170 -4.21 19.02 9.71
C GLY A 170 -3.98 20.51 9.42
N SER A 171 -5.03 21.23 9.05
CA SER A 171 -5.02 22.70 8.84
C SER A 171 -4.55 23.50 10.07
N SER A 172 -4.51 22.89 11.25
CA SER A 172 -4.07 23.47 12.53
C SER A 172 -2.60 23.20 12.87
N GLY A 173 -1.81 22.62 11.97
CA GLY A 173 -0.39 22.33 12.16
C GLY A 173 -0.08 21.04 12.95
N MET A 174 -1.04 20.47 13.69
CA MET A 174 -0.89 19.17 14.35
C MET A 174 -1.50 18.06 13.48
N PRO A 175 -0.79 16.94 13.24
CA PRO A 175 -1.32 15.82 12.48
C PRO A 175 -2.60 15.26 13.13
N LYS A 176 -3.64 15.04 12.31
CA LYS A 176 -4.89 14.39 12.74
C LYS A 176 -4.89 12.95 12.28
N GLY A 177 -5.28 12.04 13.16
CA GLY A 177 -5.35 10.61 12.86
C GLY A 177 -6.76 10.20 12.43
N ALA A 178 -6.97 9.89 11.16
CA ALA A 178 -8.19 9.27 10.67
C ALA A 178 -8.18 7.78 11.03
N VAL A 179 -9.17 7.33 11.80
CA VAL A 179 -9.28 5.93 12.23
C VAL A 179 -10.14 5.16 11.25
N TRP A 180 -9.55 4.12 10.66
CA TRP A 180 -10.30 3.14 9.87
C TRP A 180 -10.58 1.89 10.71
N ASN A 181 -11.71 1.24 10.44
CA ASN A 181 -11.99 -0.11 10.91
C ASN A 181 -11.71 -1.14 9.79
N TYR A 182 -11.80 -2.41 10.12
CA TYR A 182 -11.59 -3.49 9.12
C TYR A 182 -12.61 -3.45 7.99
N GLU A 183 -13.82 -2.96 8.24
CA GLU A 183 -14.84 -2.79 7.20
C GLU A 183 -14.43 -1.79 6.14
N HIS A 184 -13.78 -0.68 6.53
CA HIS A 184 -13.30 0.35 5.58
C HIS A 184 -12.25 -0.20 4.61
N ILE A 185 -11.39 -1.12 5.08
CA ILE A 185 -10.38 -1.76 4.22
C ILE A 185 -11.06 -2.61 3.12
N HIS A 186 -12.10 -3.35 3.48
CA HIS A 186 -12.87 -4.14 2.52
C HIS A 186 -13.66 -3.27 1.55
N LEU A 187 -14.33 -2.23 2.07
CA LEU A 187 -15.13 -1.31 1.28
C LEU A 187 -14.31 -0.62 0.19
N GLY A 188 -13.11 -0.13 0.51
CA GLY A 188 -12.26 0.54 -0.46
C GLY A 188 -11.93 -0.35 -1.67
N ALA A 189 -11.58 -1.63 -1.43
CA ALA A 189 -11.31 -2.57 -2.52
C ALA A 189 -12.58 -2.90 -3.34
N GLU A 190 -13.75 -3.00 -2.69
CA GLU A 190 -15.03 -3.23 -3.35
C GLU A 190 -15.48 -2.02 -4.17
N GLN A 191 -15.33 -0.82 -3.62
CA GLN A 191 -15.63 0.44 -4.33
C GLN A 191 -14.77 0.59 -5.59
N LEU A 192 -13.47 0.28 -5.51
CA LEU A 192 -12.60 0.33 -6.68
C LEU A 192 -13.08 -0.65 -7.76
N LYS A 193 -13.43 -1.89 -7.41
CA LYS A 193 -13.97 -2.84 -8.38
C LYS A 193 -15.30 -2.40 -8.95
N CYS A 194 -16.21 -1.90 -8.12
CA CYS A 194 -17.50 -1.38 -8.58
C CYS A 194 -17.31 -0.23 -9.56
N PHE A 195 -16.38 0.69 -9.23
CA PHE A 195 -16.02 1.80 -10.10
C PHE A 195 -15.48 1.33 -11.45
N CYS A 196 -14.56 0.37 -11.46
CA CYS A 196 -13.99 -0.21 -12.68
C CYS A 196 -15.00 -1.04 -13.49
N SER A 197 -16.13 -1.44 -12.89
CA SER A 197 -17.21 -2.15 -13.56
C SER A 197 -18.24 -1.24 -14.22
N TYR A 198 -18.07 0.09 -14.10
CA TYR A 198 -18.97 1.06 -14.70
C TYR A 198 -18.90 1.03 -16.23
N GLU A 199 -20.04 1.32 -16.88
CA GLU A 199 -20.20 1.28 -18.33
C GLU A 199 -19.15 2.17 -19.03
N GLY A 200 -18.34 1.57 -19.93
CA GLY A 200 -17.21 2.23 -20.58
C GLY A 200 -15.84 1.99 -19.93
N LEU A 201 -15.73 1.62 -18.65
CA LEU A 201 -14.47 1.28 -17.99
C LEU A 201 -14.22 -0.24 -17.92
N GLN A 202 -15.25 -1.05 -17.89
CA GLN A 202 -15.20 -2.50 -17.69
C GLN A 202 -14.33 -3.27 -18.70
N ASN A 203 -14.13 -2.74 -19.90
CA ASN A 203 -13.27 -3.32 -20.93
C ASN A 203 -11.83 -2.82 -20.86
N ILE A 204 -11.56 -1.78 -20.07
CA ILE A 204 -10.28 -1.08 -19.99
C ILE A 204 -9.61 -1.40 -18.66
N LEU A 205 -10.33 -1.23 -17.56
CA LEU A 205 -9.89 -1.56 -16.21
C LEU A 205 -10.44 -2.93 -15.80
N LYS A 206 -9.62 -3.94 -15.95
CA LYS A 206 -9.94 -5.27 -15.44
C LYS A 206 -9.37 -5.39 -14.03
N ILE A 207 -10.23 -5.55 -13.03
CA ILE A 207 -9.80 -5.88 -11.66
C ILE A 207 -9.81 -7.40 -11.53
N ASP A 208 -8.79 -8.03 -12.07
CA ASP A 208 -8.58 -9.48 -12.06
C ASP A 208 -7.08 -9.84 -12.15
N GLU A 209 -6.76 -11.11 -12.21
CA GLU A 209 -5.40 -11.66 -12.25
C GLU A 209 -4.59 -11.30 -13.50
N THR A 210 -5.22 -10.71 -14.52
CA THR A 210 -4.52 -10.26 -15.74
C THR A 210 -3.94 -8.84 -15.59
N GLU A 211 -4.34 -8.11 -14.55
CA GLU A 211 -3.83 -6.77 -14.28
C GLU A 211 -2.48 -6.80 -13.56
N ARG A 212 -1.59 -5.93 -14.04
CA ARG A 212 -0.32 -5.64 -13.38
C ARG A 212 -0.16 -4.14 -13.19
N THR A 213 -0.08 -3.72 -11.94
CA THR A 213 -0.04 -2.31 -11.58
C THR A 213 1.30 -1.90 -11.00
N ILE A 214 1.57 -0.60 -10.92
CA ILE A 214 2.72 -0.07 -10.19
C ILE A 214 2.22 0.72 -8.98
N SER A 215 2.77 0.40 -7.80
CA SER A 215 2.65 1.23 -6.60
C SER A 215 3.73 2.32 -6.64
N ALA A 216 3.47 3.43 -7.34
CA ALA A 216 4.36 4.59 -7.38
C ALA A 216 4.11 5.56 -6.20
N ILE A 217 2.93 5.51 -5.62
CA ILE A 217 2.56 6.30 -4.44
C ILE A 217 3.08 5.63 -3.16
N PRO A 218 3.32 6.39 -2.08
CA PRO A 218 3.71 5.81 -0.80
C PRO A 218 2.65 4.85 -0.26
N LEU A 219 3.08 3.66 0.16
CA LEU A 219 2.22 2.70 0.86
C LEU A 219 1.70 3.22 2.21
N SER A 220 2.33 4.28 2.74
CA SER A 220 1.89 4.96 3.96
C SER A 220 0.58 5.73 3.83
N HIS A 221 0.14 6.05 2.62
CA HIS A 221 -1.16 6.66 2.38
C HIS A 221 -2.30 5.64 2.37
N SER A 222 -3.52 6.09 2.63
CA SER A 222 -4.73 5.25 2.58
C SER A 222 -4.92 4.56 1.22
N GLY A 223 -4.52 5.20 0.12
CA GLY A 223 -4.48 4.58 -1.21
C GLY A 223 -3.53 3.39 -1.29
N GLY A 224 -2.40 3.41 -0.56
CA GLY A 224 -1.42 2.34 -0.57
C GLY A 224 -1.98 1.01 -0.08
N ILE A 225 -2.72 1.00 1.04
CA ILE A 225 -3.36 -0.22 1.54
C ILE A 225 -4.45 -0.72 0.60
N LEU A 226 -5.15 0.18 -0.11
CA LEU A 226 -6.15 -0.23 -1.09
C LEU A 226 -5.53 -1.06 -2.21
N PHE A 227 -4.35 -0.67 -2.73
CA PHE A 227 -3.65 -1.46 -3.75
C PHE A 227 -3.25 -2.84 -3.24
N VAL A 228 -2.76 -2.92 -2.00
CA VAL A 228 -2.45 -4.21 -1.37
C VAL A 228 -3.70 -5.07 -1.27
N MET A 229 -4.82 -4.50 -0.82
CA MET A 229 -6.07 -5.26 -0.66
C MET A 229 -6.71 -5.66 -2.00
N VAL A 230 -6.62 -4.82 -3.02
CA VAL A 230 -7.08 -5.16 -4.38
C VAL A 230 -6.26 -6.31 -4.96
N ALA A 231 -4.93 -6.28 -4.79
CA ALA A 231 -4.06 -7.39 -5.20
C ALA A 231 -4.49 -8.71 -4.53
N ILE A 232 -4.63 -8.72 -3.21
CA ILE A 232 -5.05 -9.91 -2.45
C ILE A 232 -6.43 -10.40 -2.88
N LYS A 233 -7.41 -9.49 -2.97
CA LYS A 233 -8.82 -9.88 -3.18
C LYS A 233 -9.10 -10.35 -4.59
N TYR A 234 -8.41 -9.81 -5.59
CA TYR A 234 -8.71 -10.02 -7.00
C TYR A 234 -7.58 -10.67 -7.80
N GLY A 235 -6.44 -10.95 -7.18
CA GLY A 235 -5.31 -11.64 -7.81
C GLY A 235 -4.44 -10.74 -8.68
N MET A 236 -4.60 -9.42 -8.60
CA MET A 236 -3.75 -8.48 -9.37
C MET A 236 -2.30 -8.54 -8.90
N SER A 237 -1.36 -8.40 -9.83
CA SER A 237 0.05 -8.23 -9.45
C SER A 237 0.43 -6.75 -9.32
N THR A 238 1.30 -6.42 -8.36
CA THR A 238 1.76 -5.06 -8.12
C THR A 238 3.28 -4.97 -8.15
N VAL A 239 3.81 -4.14 -9.04
CA VAL A 239 5.24 -3.80 -9.07
C VAL A 239 5.49 -2.72 -8.01
N ILE A 240 6.33 -3.02 -7.04
CA ILE A 240 6.72 -2.08 -5.97
C ILE A 240 7.82 -1.18 -6.48
N MET A 241 7.59 0.13 -6.39
CA MET A 241 8.60 1.15 -6.65
C MET A 241 8.99 1.80 -5.33
N PRO A 242 10.21 1.57 -4.81
CA PRO A 242 10.62 2.09 -3.49
C PRO A 242 10.59 3.62 -3.42
N ARG A 243 10.95 4.28 -4.52
CA ARG A 243 10.90 5.73 -4.69
C ARG A 243 10.54 6.07 -6.11
N PHE A 244 9.63 7.02 -6.28
CA PHE A 244 9.25 7.48 -7.62
C PHE A 244 10.44 8.06 -8.38
N SER A 245 10.61 7.59 -9.61
CA SER A 245 11.51 8.13 -10.62
C SER A 245 10.83 7.95 -11.97
N PRO A 246 10.65 9.03 -12.75
CA PRO A 246 9.93 8.96 -14.02
C PRO A 246 10.58 7.99 -15.03
N LEU A 247 11.91 7.99 -15.11
CA LEU A 247 12.61 7.06 -15.99
C LEU A 247 12.50 5.61 -15.51
N ASN A 248 12.55 5.37 -14.19
CA ASN A 248 12.38 4.03 -13.65
C ASN A 248 10.94 3.52 -13.85
N LEU A 249 9.93 4.39 -13.74
CA LEU A 249 8.56 4.05 -14.08
C LEU A 249 8.44 3.50 -15.51
N ILE A 250 9.00 4.23 -16.48
CA ILE A 250 9.01 3.82 -17.91
C ILE A 250 9.71 2.46 -18.10
N ARG A 251 10.86 2.27 -17.45
CA ARG A 251 11.60 0.99 -17.50
C ARG A 251 10.80 -0.17 -16.89
N LEU A 252 10.09 0.07 -15.81
CA LEU A 252 9.27 -0.96 -15.16
C LEU A 252 8.03 -1.31 -15.99
N ILE A 253 7.41 -0.32 -16.67
CA ILE A 253 6.31 -0.57 -17.61
C ILE A 253 6.80 -1.50 -18.73
N ASP A 254 7.92 -1.16 -19.38
CA ASP A 254 8.52 -1.97 -20.45
C ASP A 254 8.90 -3.38 -19.95
N LYS A 255 9.64 -3.45 -18.83
CA LYS A 255 10.17 -4.71 -18.31
C LYS A 255 9.07 -5.70 -17.88
N TRP A 256 8.07 -5.21 -17.18
CA TRP A 256 7.07 -6.04 -16.54
C TRP A 256 5.72 -6.08 -17.25
N GLY A 257 5.55 -5.34 -18.36
CA GLY A 257 4.30 -5.26 -19.09
C GLY A 257 3.18 -4.70 -18.20
N VAL A 258 3.44 -3.59 -17.52
CA VAL A 258 2.48 -2.95 -16.62
C VAL A 258 1.26 -2.47 -17.40
N THR A 259 0.08 -2.77 -16.89
CA THR A 259 -1.20 -2.47 -17.53
C THR A 259 -1.89 -1.23 -16.97
N GLY A 260 -1.58 -0.89 -15.73
CA GLY A 260 -2.20 0.24 -15.05
C GLY A 260 -1.30 0.94 -14.05
N ILE A 261 -1.46 2.25 -13.91
CA ILE A 261 -0.70 3.07 -12.97
C ILE A 261 -1.60 4.03 -12.20
N TRP A 262 -1.25 4.25 -10.93
CA TRP A 262 -1.82 5.29 -10.08
C TRP A 262 -0.74 6.30 -9.72
N MET A 263 -1.00 7.58 -9.99
CA MET A 263 -0.03 8.64 -9.73
C MET A 263 -0.71 9.93 -9.28
N VAL A 264 0.05 10.79 -8.62
CA VAL A 264 -0.35 12.17 -8.33
C VAL A 264 0.10 13.12 -9.44
N PRO A 265 -0.53 14.29 -9.64
CA PRO A 265 -0.22 15.19 -10.76
C PRO A 265 1.27 15.54 -10.94
N PRO A 266 2.08 15.80 -9.88
CA PRO A 266 3.51 16.04 -10.06
C PRO A 266 4.28 14.89 -10.72
N MET A 267 3.83 13.64 -10.51
CA MET A 267 4.45 12.47 -11.15
C MET A 267 4.14 12.43 -12.65
N PHE A 268 2.91 12.79 -13.05
CA PHE A 268 2.52 12.92 -14.45
C PHE A 268 3.38 13.98 -15.16
N TYR A 269 3.54 15.15 -14.56
CA TYR A 269 4.44 16.19 -15.11
C TYR A 269 5.87 15.67 -15.27
N ALA A 270 6.42 14.99 -14.26
CA ALA A 270 7.77 14.46 -14.31
C ALA A 270 7.97 13.44 -15.46
N VAL A 271 6.96 12.63 -15.76
CA VAL A 271 6.98 11.71 -16.92
C VAL A 271 6.97 12.49 -18.24
N LEU A 272 6.15 13.54 -18.36
CA LEU A 272 6.07 14.36 -19.57
C LEU A 272 7.34 15.15 -19.88
N TYR A 273 8.23 15.35 -18.90
CA TYR A 273 9.54 15.99 -19.10
C TYR A 273 10.64 15.03 -19.58
N LEU A 274 10.36 13.73 -19.70
CA LEU A 274 11.33 12.80 -20.29
C LEU A 274 11.53 13.08 -21.76
N LYS A 275 12.80 13.20 -22.18
CA LYS A 275 13.13 13.64 -23.56
C LYS A 275 12.89 12.56 -24.61
N ASP A 276 13.09 11.29 -24.27
CA ASP A 276 12.94 10.18 -25.21
C ASP A 276 12.48 8.92 -24.49
N VAL A 277 11.27 8.52 -24.78
CA VAL A 277 10.65 7.27 -24.28
C VAL A 277 10.35 6.28 -25.42
N SER A 278 10.62 6.65 -26.68
CA SER A 278 10.25 5.85 -27.87
C SER A 278 10.96 4.50 -27.95
N LYS A 279 12.08 4.32 -27.24
CA LYS A 279 12.83 3.07 -27.17
C LYS A 279 12.23 2.02 -26.22
N TYR A 280 11.23 2.39 -25.44
CA TYR A 280 10.57 1.50 -24.48
C TYR A 280 9.23 1.00 -25.04
N LYS A 281 8.88 -0.27 -24.76
CA LYS A 281 7.61 -0.86 -25.12
C LYS A 281 6.57 -0.48 -24.08
N LEU A 282 5.68 0.45 -24.42
CA LEU A 282 4.71 1.04 -23.48
C LEU A 282 3.26 0.68 -23.82
N GLU A 283 3.05 -0.18 -24.83
CA GLU A 283 1.73 -0.55 -25.35
C GLU A 283 0.90 -1.36 -24.36
N SER A 284 1.56 -1.96 -23.36
CA SER A 284 0.88 -2.69 -22.29
C SER A 284 0.05 -1.79 -21.37
N LEU A 285 0.41 -0.50 -21.25
CA LEU A 285 -0.30 0.43 -20.40
C LEU A 285 -1.67 0.77 -20.99
N ARG A 286 -2.73 0.36 -20.30
CA ARG A 286 -4.12 0.52 -20.73
C ARG A 286 -4.85 1.63 -20.01
N TRP A 287 -4.41 1.97 -18.79
CA TRP A 287 -5.02 3.03 -18.00
C TRP A 287 -4.03 3.71 -17.07
N ALA A 288 -4.30 4.98 -16.78
CA ALA A 288 -3.59 5.78 -15.80
C ALA A 288 -4.59 6.61 -15.00
N ASP A 289 -4.59 6.43 -13.68
CA ASP A 289 -5.45 7.19 -12.77
C ASP A 289 -4.63 8.28 -12.07
N VAL A 290 -5.09 9.52 -12.20
CA VAL A 290 -4.52 10.70 -11.53
C VAL A 290 -5.43 11.11 -10.37
N PHE A 291 -4.88 11.27 -9.19
CA PHE A 291 -5.63 11.61 -7.98
C PHE A 291 -4.76 12.33 -6.95
N GLY A 292 -5.35 12.69 -5.80
CA GLY A 292 -4.65 13.28 -4.64
C GLY A 292 -4.42 14.78 -4.71
N ALA A 293 -4.59 15.41 -5.88
CA ALA A 293 -4.58 16.85 -6.07
C ALA A 293 -5.34 17.23 -7.36
N PRO A 294 -5.76 18.46 -7.53
CA PRO A 294 -6.38 18.95 -8.77
C PRO A 294 -5.43 18.76 -9.96
N SER A 295 -5.98 18.33 -11.09
CA SER A 295 -5.28 18.12 -12.36
C SER A 295 -5.83 19.02 -13.44
N SER A 296 -4.95 19.62 -14.26
CA SER A 296 -5.41 20.40 -15.40
C SER A 296 -5.78 19.50 -16.58
N PRO A 297 -6.80 19.86 -17.39
CA PRO A 297 -7.10 19.13 -18.62
C PRO A 297 -5.89 19.00 -19.57
N ASP A 298 -5.07 20.04 -19.66
CA ASP A 298 -3.83 20.02 -20.47
C ASP A 298 -2.87 18.89 -20.03
N LEU A 299 -2.66 18.72 -18.72
CA LEU A 299 -1.84 17.63 -18.19
C LEU A 299 -2.35 16.28 -18.67
N LEU A 300 -3.64 16.04 -18.53
CA LEU A 300 -4.27 14.77 -18.87
C LEU A 300 -4.20 14.49 -20.36
N MET A 301 -4.50 15.50 -21.20
CA MET A 301 -4.41 15.39 -22.67
C MET A 301 -2.98 15.12 -23.14
N ARG A 302 -1.98 15.79 -22.58
CA ARG A 302 -0.58 15.57 -22.92
C ARG A 302 -0.11 14.18 -22.53
N PHE A 303 -0.57 13.67 -21.37
CA PHE A 303 -0.24 12.32 -20.95
C PHE A 303 -0.91 11.27 -21.85
N ALA A 304 -2.18 11.42 -22.18
CA ALA A 304 -2.88 10.56 -23.14
C ALA A 304 -2.22 10.55 -24.53
N LYS A 305 -1.66 11.67 -24.97
CA LYS A 305 -0.89 11.72 -26.22
C LYS A 305 0.42 10.93 -26.14
N LEU A 306 1.08 10.90 -24.98
CA LEU A 306 2.30 10.14 -24.76
C LEU A 306 2.03 8.62 -24.67
N PHE A 307 0.87 8.24 -24.13
CA PHE A 307 0.43 6.86 -23.95
C PHE A 307 -0.92 6.64 -24.68
N PRO A 308 -0.91 6.52 -26.02
CA PRO A 308 -2.15 6.51 -26.80
C PRO A 308 -3.05 5.31 -26.56
N ASN A 309 -2.52 4.22 -25.98
CA ASN A 309 -3.30 3.04 -25.59
C ASN A 309 -3.91 3.15 -24.19
N ALA A 310 -3.52 4.18 -23.42
CA ALA A 310 -3.96 4.33 -22.05
C ALA A 310 -5.14 5.30 -21.94
N VAL A 311 -6.21 4.87 -21.30
CA VAL A 311 -7.27 5.78 -20.85
C VAL A 311 -6.79 6.49 -19.59
N VAL A 312 -6.88 7.82 -19.60
CA VAL A 312 -6.56 8.64 -18.42
C VAL A 312 -7.83 8.89 -17.63
N ILE A 313 -7.78 8.62 -16.35
CA ILE A 313 -8.88 8.78 -15.41
C ILE A 313 -8.47 9.81 -14.38
N ASN A 314 -9.39 10.68 -13.97
CA ASN A 314 -9.17 11.63 -12.89
C ASN A 314 -10.01 11.21 -11.69
N GLY A 315 -9.34 10.60 -10.70
CA GLY A 315 -9.95 10.10 -9.48
C GLY A 315 -9.91 11.12 -8.34
N TRP A 316 -10.93 11.13 -7.50
CA TRP A 316 -10.99 11.93 -6.30
C TRP A 316 -11.33 11.08 -5.07
N GLY A 317 -10.66 11.37 -3.97
CA GLY A 317 -10.88 10.72 -2.68
C GLY A 317 -10.17 11.44 -1.56
N MET A 318 -10.54 11.13 -0.33
CA MET A 318 -9.90 11.62 0.88
C MET A 318 -9.79 10.52 1.94
N THR A 319 -8.78 10.61 2.78
CA THR A 319 -8.48 9.59 3.79
C THR A 319 -9.63 9.38 4.77
N GLU A 320 -10.37 10.43 5.10
CA GLU A 320 -11.46 10.43 6.08
C GLU A 320 -12.73 9.70 5.59
N VAL A 321 -12.84 9.39 4.29
CA VAL A 321 -14.07 8.83 3.68
C VAL A 321 -13.79 7.60 2.80
N VAL A 322 -12.74 6.87 3.05
CA VAL A 322 -12.37 5.65 2.28
C VAL A 322 -12.44 5.85 0.74
N PRO A 323 -11.32 6.17 0.08
CA PRO A 323 -11.30 6.37 -1.36
C PRO A 323 -11.49 5.04 -2.15
N PRO A 324 -11.86 5.07 -3.45
CA PRO A 324 -12.22 6.25 -4.22
C PRO A 324 -13.64 6.74 -3.95
N ILE A 325 -13.90 8.03 -4.11
CA ILE A 325 -15.25 8.61 -3.94
C ILE A 325 -15.88 8.93 -5.28
N SER A 326 -15.12 9.49 -6.21
CA SER A 326 -15.57 9.77 -7.57
C SER A 326 -14.40 9.71 -8.56
N ALA A 327 -14.72 9.56 -9.84
CA ALA A 327 -13.76 9.72 -10.92
C ALA A 327 -14.47 10.18 -12.20
N SER A 328 -13.70 10.76 -13.13
CA SER A 328 -14.21 11.19 -14.42
C SER A 328 -14.57 9.99 -15.31
N SER A 329 -15.59 10.15 -16.14
CA SER A 329 -15.90 9.19 -17.21
C SER A 329 -14.74 9.13 -18.22
N PRO A 330 -14.47 7.95 -18.82
CA PRO A 330 -13.50 7.84 -19.92
C PRO A 330 -13.85 8.79 -21.06
N GLY A 331 -12.84 9.50 -21.57
CA GLY A 331 -13.03 10.46 -22.66
C GLY A 331 -13.57 11.84 -22.25
N ASN A 332 -13.99 12.01 -21.01
CA ASN A 332 -14.47 13.32 -20.52
C ASN A 332 -13.39 14.03 -19.68
N ILE A 333 -12.24 14.29 -20.33
CA ILE A 333 -11.10 14.97 -19.70
C ILE A 333 -11.38 16.47 -19.49
N GLN A 334 -12.43 17.00 -20.13
CA GLN A 334 -12.77 18.43 -20.11
C GLN A 334 -13.82 18.81 -19.04
N SER A 335 -14.39 17.86 -18.33
CA SER A 335 -15.42 18.12 -17.30
C SER A 335 -14.85 18.18 -15.89
#